data_ef356db6e1358913e14244002f2534a9
#
_entry.id   ef356db6e1358913e14244002f2534a9
#
_cell.length_a   1.000
_cell.length_b   1.000
_cell.length_c   1.000
_cell.angle_alpha   90.00
_cell.angle_beta   90.00
_cell.angle_gamma   90.00
#
_symmetry.space_group_name_H-M   'P 1'
#
loop_
_entity.id
_entity.type
_entity.pdbx_description
1 polymer ?
#
loop_
_entity_poly.entity_id
_entity_poly.type
_entity_poly.pdbx_seq_one_letter_code
_entity_poly.pdbx_strand_id
1 'polypeptide(L)' 'MTRLYTPTSLSLNTEIELPEEAAHHFIKVLRARVGDKVCLFNGEGGEYHGQLSRTDKRHAYVTLETFIENNK' A
#
# COMPACT_ATOMS: atom_id res chain seq x y z
N MET A 1 -5.92 -7.69 7.41
CA MET A 1 -5.30 -6.92 6.31
C MET A 1 -4.32 -5.90 6.87
N THR A 2 -3.16 -5.80 6.27
CA THR A 2 -2.13 -4.85 6.69
C THR A 2 -2.49 -3.43 6.29
N ARG A 3 -2.30 -2.48 7.21
CA ARG A 3 -2.54 -1.06 6.95
C ARG A 3 -1.21 -0.32 7.01
N LEU A 4 -0.92 0.45 5.98
CA LEU A 4 0.32 1.22 5.89
C LEU A 4 0.02 2.68 5.60
N TYR A 5 0.73 3.56 6.28
CA TYR A 5 0.64 4.98 6.02
C TYR A 5 1.57 5.33 4.86
N THR A 6 1.02 6.02 3.87
CA THR A 6 1.76 6.39 2.68
C THR A 6 1.46 7.85 2.35
N PRO A 7 2.36 8.78 2.69
CA PRO A 7 2.08 10.22 2.55
C PRO A 7 2.24 10.72 1.12
N THR A 8 1.62 10.04 0.19
CA THR A 8 1.64 10.43 -1.21
C THR A 8 0.21 10.43 -1.74
N SER A 9 0.02 11.05 -2.89
CA SER A 9 -1.28 11.02 -3.54
C SER A 9 -1.59 9.60 -4.00
N LEU A 10 -2.77 9.12 -3.62
CA LEU A 10 -3.21 7.78 -3.98
C LEU A 10 -4.35 7.87 -4.99
N SER A 11 -4.36 6.98 -5.96
CA SER A 11 -5.40 6.95 -6.99
C SER A 11 -5.75 5.51 -7.30
N LEU A 12 -7.02 5.29 -7.66
CA LEU A 12 -7.47 3.96 -8.03
C LEU A 12 -6.89 3.55 -9.39
N ASN A 13 -6.78 2.25 -9.57
CA ASN A 13 -6.31 1.64 -10.82
C ASN A 13 -4.91 2.07 -11.20
N THR A 14 -4.08 2.34 -10.20
CA THR A 14 -2.69 2.70 -10.42
C THR A 14 -1.78 1.82 -9.58
N GLU A 15 -0.57 1.64 -10.07
CA GLU A 15 0.48 0.98 -9.30
C GLU A 15 1.35 2.09 -8.70
N ILE A 16 1.56 2.03 -7.40
CA ILE A 16 2.41 3.00 -6.71
C ILE A 16 3.58 2.30 -6.05
N GLU A 17 4.66 3.03 -5.91
CA GLU A 17 5.81 2.55 -5.15
C GLU A 17 5.65 3.00 -3.70
N LEU A 18 5.79 2.06 -2.78
CA LEU A 18 5.75 2.39 -1.35
C LEU A 18 6.99 3.18 -0.95
N PRO A 19 6.88 4.10 0.01
CA PRO A 19 8.07 4.72 0.59
C PRO A 19 9.01 3.66 1.13
N GLU A 20 10.30 3.95 1.13
CA GLU A 20 11.31 2.97 1.52
C GLU A 20 11.03 2.35 2.89
N GLU A 21 10.66 3.17 3.87
CA GLU A 21 10.35 2.65 5.21
C GLU A 21 9.15 1.71 5.20
N ALA A 22 8.09 2.10 4.49
CA ALA A 22 6.90 1.26 4.40
C ALA A 22 7.20 -0.03 3.65
N ALA A 23 7.96 0.05 2.58
CA ALA A 23 8.36 -1.13 1.82
C ALA A 23 9.18 -2.09 2.66
N HIS A 24 10.14 -1.56 3.40
CA HIS A 24 10.97 -2.37 4.29
C HIS A 24 10.11 -3.07 5.33
N HIS A 25 9.23 -2.33 5.99
CA HIS A 25 8.36 -2.88 7.02
C HIS A 25 7.46 -3.98 6.43
N PHE A 26 6.85 -3.69 5.28
CA PHE A 26 5.92 -4.63 4.66
C PHE A 26 6.61 -5.92 4.23
N ILE A 27 7.76 -5.81 3.60
CA ILE A 27 8.47 -6.97 3.06
C ILE A 27 9.26 -7.72 4.15
N LYS A 28 10.03 -7.00 4.95
CA LYS A 28 10.95 -7.63 5.90
C LYS A 28 10.29 -8.01 7.21
N VAL A 29 9.45 -7.15 7.75
CA VAL A 29 8.82 -7.39 9.04
C VAL A 29 7.57 -8.23 8.88
N LEU A 30 6.71 -7.89 7.93
CA LEU A 30 5.45 -8.57 7.70
C LEU A 30 5.56 -9.72 6.69
N ARG A 31 6.70 -9.82 6.04
CA ARG A 31 6.99 -10.90 5.08
C ARG A 31 5.96 -10.99 3.97
N ALA A 32 5.57 -9.85 3.43
CA ALA A 32 4.58 -9.79 2.37
C ALA A 32 5.10 -10.41 1.08
N ARG A 33 4.17 -10.95 0.31
CA ARG A 33 4.45 -11.57 -0.98
C ARG A 33 3.56 -10.94 -2.04
N VAL A 34 3.97 -11.07 -3.28
CA VAL A 34 3.14 -10.63 -4.40
C VAL A 34 1.76 -11.28 -4.29
N GLY A 35 0.72 -10.46 -4.40
CA GLY A 35 -0.66 -10.90 -4.23
C GLY A 35 -1.23 -10.65 -2.85
N ASP A 36 -0.40 -10.35 -1.87
CA ASP A 36 -0.88 -10.06 -0.52
C ASP A 36 -1.68 -8.76 -0.50
N LYS A 37 -2.80 -8.79 0.21
CA LYS A 37 -3.66 -7.61 0.31
C LYS A 37 -3.07 -6.59 1.27
N VAL A 38 -3.29 -5.32 0.96
CA VAL A 38 -2.79 -4.23 1.78
C VAL A 38 -3.76 -3.06 1.70
N CYS A 39 -3.84 -2.32 2.80
CA CYS A 39 -4.65 -1.11 2.89
C CYS A 39 -3.70 0.07 3.05
N LEU A 40 -3.79 1.06 2.18
CA LEU A 40 -2.97 2.26 2.26
C LEU A 40 -3.84 3.46 2.62
N PHE A 41 -3.30 4.34 3.45
CA PHE A 41 -3.98 5.58 3.79
C PHE A 41 -2.94 6.70 3.85
N ASN A 42 -3.38 7.90 3.52
CA ASN A 42 -2.48 9.05 3.46
C ASN A 42 -2.86 10.18 4.42
N GLY A 43 -3.80 9.91 5.31
CA GLY A 43 -4.22 10.93 6.29
C GLY A 43 -5.21 11.95 5.76
N GLU A 44 -5.64 11.82 4.54
CA GLU A 44 -6.59 12.74 3.93
C GLU A 44 -8.03 12.23 3.95
N GLY A 45 -8.27 11.20 4.75
CA GLY A 45 -9.58 10.56 4.81
C GLY A 45 -9.69 9.43 3.82
N GLY A 46 -10.31 8.33 4.25
CA GLY A 46 -10.46 7.17 3.40
C GLY A 46 -9.24 6.27 3.36
N GLU A 47 -9.42 5.13 2.76
CA GLU A 47 -8.38 4.10 2.64
C GLU A 47 -8.43 3.53 1.24
N TYR A 48 -7.26 3.15 0.73
CA TYR A 48 -7.17 2.47 -0.55
C TYR A 48 -6.78 1.02 -0.32
N HIS A 49 -7.56 0.11 -0.87
CA HIS A 49 -7.27 -1.32 -0.76
C HIS A 49 -6.69 -1.81 -2.07
N GLY A 50 -5.61 -2.55 -1.96
CA GLY A 50 -4.94 -3.09 -3.13
C GLY A 50 -4.18 -4.34 -2.77
N GLN A 51 -3.25 -4.69 -3.62
CA GLN A 51 -2.42 -5.86 -3.39
C GLN A 51 -1.00 -5.57 -3.87
N LEU A 52 -0.06 -6.25 -3.25
CA LEU A 52 1.34 -6.14 -3.64
C LEU A 52 1.48 -6.70 -5.05
N SER A 53 1.89 -5.86 -6.00
CA SER A 53 1.98 -6.27 -7.39
C SER A 53 3.37 -6.78 -7.76
N ARG A 54 4.42 -6.18 -7.16
CA ARG A 54 5.78 -6.68 -7.38
C ARG A 54 6.70 -6.13 -6.31
N THR A 55 7.83 -6.80 -6.14
CA THR A 55 8.85 -6.36 -5.18
C THR A 55 10.21 -6.43 -5.81
N ASP A 56 11.11 -5.60 -5.29
CA ASP A 56 12.53 -5.64 -5.63
C ASP A 56 13.29 -5.54 -4.29
N LYS A 57 14.60 -5.48 -4.35
CA LYS A 57 15.44 -5.50 -3.14
C LYS A 57 15.05 -4.45 -2.11
N ARG A 58 14.65 -3.26 -2.54
CA ARG A 58 14.28 -2.16 -1.65
C ARG A 58 12.96 -1.51 -2.03
N HIS A 59 12.27 -2.09 -3.00
CA HIS A 59 11.08 -1.48 -3.54
C HIS A 59 9.91 -2.42 -3.47
N ALA A 60 8.76 -1.88 -3.16
CA ALA A 60 7.50 -2.62 -3.18
C ALA A 60 6.48 -1.78 -3.93
N TYR A 61 5.76 -2.42 -4.82
CA TYR A 61 4.75 -1.77 -5.65
C TYR A 61 3.40 -2.36 -5.35
N VAL A 62 2.43 -1.50 -5.17
CA VAL A 62 1.06 -1.89 -4.82
C VAL A 62 0.12 -1.37 -5.89
N THR A 63 -0.74 -2.24 -6.39
CA THR A 63 -1.80 -1.85 -7.30
C THR A 63 -3.05 -1.57 -6.48
N LEU A 64 -3.57 -0.36 -6.59
CA LEU A 64 -4.75 0.06 -5.84
C LEU A 64 -6.00 -0.28 -6.62
N GLU A 65 -6.94 -0.94 -5.97
CA GLU A 65 -8.13 -1.48 -6.62
C GLU A 65 -9.43 -0.88 -6.12
N THR A 66 -9.49 -0.53 -4.84
CA THR A 66 -10.73 -0.09 -4.21
C THR A 66 -10.45 1.08 -3.27
N PHE A 67 -11.33 2.05 -3.27
CA PHE A 67 -11.29 3.15 -2.31
C PHE A 67 -12.44 3.00 -1.33
N ILE A 68 -12.13 3.07 -0.04
CA ILE A 68 -13.13 3.03 1.02
C ILE A 68 -13.12 4.38 1.70
N GLU A 69 -14.23 5.08 1.57
CA GLU A 69 -14.38 6.37 2.23
C GLU A 69 -14.60 6.16 3.73
N ASN A 70 -13.84 6.89 4.52
CA ASN A 70 -13.93 6.78 5.97
C ASN A 70 -14.26 8.16 6.54
N ASN A 71 -15.49 8.34 6.94
CA ASN A 71 -16.03 9.62 7.39
C ASN A 71 -16.08 9.76 8.90
N LYS A 72 -14.99 9.50 9.54
CA LYS A 72 -14.95 9.74 11.00
C LYS A 72 -14.35 11.05 11.33
#